data_4040e8681fb92c4864ee6a72fcfa5d22
#
_entry.id   4040e8681fb92c4864ee6a72fcfa5d22
#
_cell.length_a   1.000
_cell.length_b   1.000
_cell.length_c   1.000
_cell.angle_alpha   90.00
_cell.angle_beta   90.00
_cell.angle_gamma   90.00
#
_symmetry.space_group_name_H-M   'P 1'
#
loop_
_entity.id
_entity.type
_entity.pdbx_description
1 polymer ?
#
loop_
_entity_poly.entity_id
_entity_poly.type
_entity_poly.pdbx_seq_one_letter_code
_entity_poly.pdbx_strand_id
1 'polypeptide(L)'
;MQYDENKLVEYFADAPAGVGFSDLDLNKIPHHISCIMDGNGRWATARGLARTEGHKAGIVSLREIITACVRLGVDVLSAYAFSTENWNRPQHEVNVLMHLFAKTFIDELPLLKRENVRVVFLGDISALPKKTRDVFERGLAECADHTGMTLALAVNY
;
A
#
# COMPACT_ATOMS: atom_id res chain seq x y z
N MET A 1 -17.47 4.91 -9.14
CA MET A 1 -17.59 4.50 -7.71
C MET A 1 -18.28 5.63 -6.96
N GLN A 2 -19.09 5.36 -5.93
CA GLN A 2 -19.81 6.40 -5.19
C GLN A 2 -19.02 6.71 -3.91
N TYR A 3 -18.52 7.93 -3.78
CA TYR A 3 -17.90 8.42 -2.55
C TYR A 3 -18.96 8.88 -1.55
N ASP A 4 -18.63 8.85 -0.27
CA ASP A 4 -19.46 9.39 0.82
C ASP A 4 -18.90 10.77 1.22
N GLU A 5 -19.60 11.83 0.83
CA GLU A 5 -19.16 13.22 1.05
C GLU A 5 -18.96 13.54 2.53
N ASN A 6 -19.81 13.03 3.42
CA ASN A 6 -19.68 13.27 4.85
C ASN A 6 -18.40 12.65 5.41
N LYS A 7 -18.05 11.44 4.95
CA LYS A 7 -16.79 10.78 5.34
C LYS A 7 -15.55 11.48 4.77
N LEU A 8 -15.67 12.11 3.59
CA LEU A 8 -14.59 12.93 3.05
C LEU A 8 -14.37 14.19 3.86
N VAL A 9 -15.45 14.92 4.21
CA VAL A 9 -15.36 16.12 5.06
C VAL A 9 -14.70 15.78 6.39
N GLU A 10 -15.12 14.69 7.04
CA GLU A 10 -14.51 14.22 8.29
C GLU A 10 -13.02 13.84 8.10
N TYR A 11 -12.69 13.12 7.04
CA TYR A 11 -11.31 12.72 6.74
C TYR A 11 -10.37 13.91 6.52
N PHE A 12 -10.87 15.01 5.91
CA PHE A 12 -10.10 16.23 5.68
C PHE A 12 -10.15 17.24 6.84
N ALA A 13 -10.86 16.95 7.92
CA ALA A 13 -10.95 17.87 9.07
C ALA A 13 -9.58 18.19 9.70
N ASP A 14 -8.66 17.20 9.71
CA ASP A 14 -7.29 17.32 10.24
C ASP A 14 -6.24 17.53 9.13
N ALA A 15 -6.64 17.92 7.93
CA ALA A 15 -5.71 18.14 6.82
C ALA A 15 -4.73 19.29 7.13
N PRO A 16 -3.49 19.25 6.57
CA PRO A 16 -2.52 20.34 6.73
C PRO A 16 -3.09 21.69 6.29
N ALA A 17 -2.63 22.76 6.91
CA ALA A 17 -3.06 24.13 6.57
C ALA A 17 -2.87 24.39 5.06
N GLY A 18 -3.91 24.87 4.40
CA GLY A 18 -3.94 25.17 2.97
C GLY A 18 -4.36 23.98 2.08
N VAL A 19 -4.78 22.87 2.68
CA VAL A 19 -5.38 21.73 1.97
C VAL A 19 -6.68 21.37 2.69
N GLY A 20 -7.78 21.30 1.98
CA GLY A 20 -9.08 20.98 2.57
C GLY A 20 -10.02 20.32 1.58
N PHE A 21 -11.15 19.88 2.08
CA PHE A 21 -12.18 19.26 1.24
C PHE A 21 -12.63 20.18 0.11
N SER A 22 -12.71 21.50 0.35
CA SER A 22 -13.10 22.52 -0.64
C SER A 22 -12.13 22.63 -1.83
N ASP A 23 -10.91 22.13 -1.71
CA ASP A 23 -9.90 22.16 -2.78
C ASP A 23 -10.03 20.98 -3.74
N LEU A 24 -10.91 20.03 -3.43
CA LEU A 24 -11.14 18.83 -4.26
C LEU A 24 -12.19 19.10 -5.33
N ASP A 25 -11.86 18.82 -6.58
CA ASP A 25 -12.83 18.65 -7.64
C ASP A 25 -13.19 17.15 -7.77
N LEU A 26 -14.29 16.76 -7.14
CA LEU A 26 -14.71 15.35 -7.10
C LEU A 26 -15.06 14.77 -8.49
N ASN A 27 -15.24 15.63 -9.51
CA ASN A 27 -15.42 15.18 -10.89
C ASN A 27 -14.09 14.88 -11.61
N LYS A 28 -12.95 15.18 -10.97
CA LYS A 28 -11.60 15.02 -11.52
C LYS A 28 -10.73 14.07 -10.70
N ILE A 29 -11.31 13.28 -9.82
CA ILE A 29 -10.57 12.23 -9.12
C ILE A 29 -10.05 11.22 -10.14
N PRO A 30 -8.74 10.91 -10.16
CA PRO A 30 -8.18 9.96 -11.11
C PRO A 30 -8.70 8.54 -10.82
N HIS A 31 -8.97 7.78 -11.88
CA HIS A 31 -9.36 6.37 -11.76
C HIS A 31 -8.24 5.49 -11.23
N HIS A 32 -6.99 5.85 -11.53
CA HIS A 32 -5.82 5.07 -11.14
C HIS A 32 -4.72 6.00 -10.59
N ILE A 33 -4.24 5.67 -9.40
CA ILE A 33 -3.07 6.30 -8.77
C ILE A 33 -1.96 5.26 -8.65
N SER A 34 -0.74 5.66 -8.98
CA SER A 34 0.44 4.79 -8.91
C SER A 34 1.48 5.40 -7.99
N CYS A 35 1.98 4.61 -7.04
CA CYS A 35 2.96 5.04 -6.04
C CYS A 35 4.22 4.18 -6.09
N ILE A 36 5.38 4.81 -6.23
CA ILE A 36 6.67 4.14 -6.09
C ILE A 36 7.13 4.28 -4.65
N MET A 37 7.31 3.14 -3.96
CA MET A 37 7.72 3.08 -2.56
C MET A 37 9.25 3.22 -2.42
N ASP A 38 9.79 4.36 -2.85
CA ASP A 38 11.22 4.65 -2.85
C ASP A 38 11.60 5.70 -1.78
N GLY A 39 12.89 5.74 -1.46
CA GLY A 39 13.46 6.71 -0.53
C GLY A 39 13.37 6.33 0.95
N ASN A 40 12.65 5.29 1.34
CA ASN A 40 12.44 4.89 2.73
C ASN A 40 13.76 4.66 3.51
N GLY A 41 14.73 3.97 2.89
CA GLY A 41 16.06 3.76 3.49
C GLY A 41 16.85 5.06 3.64
N ARG A 42 16.81 5.96 2.65
CA ARG A 42 17.47 7.29 2.71
C ARG A 42 16.83 8.17 3.78
N TRP A 43 15.50 8.14 3.89
CA TRP A 43 14.75 8.85 4.92
C TRP A 43 15.17 8.44 6.34
N ALA A 44 15.35 7.13 6.60
CA ALA A 44 15.82 6.62 7.88
C ALA A 44 17.28 7.04 8.15
N THR A 45 18.17 6.84 7.18
CA THR A 45 19.62 7.17 7.32
C THR A 45 19.81 8.67 7.61
N ALA A 46 19.07 9.56 6.95
CA ALA A 46 19.13 10.99 7.21
C ALA A 46 18.69 11.39 8.64
N ARG A 47 18.03 10.47 9.37
CA ARG A 47 17.61 10.63 10.77
C ARG A 47 18.44 9.82 11.76
N GLY A 48 19.54 9.22 11.31
CA GLY A 48 20.36 8.35 12.14
C GLY A 48 19.69 7.02 12.52
N LEU A 49 18.64 6.62 11.79
CA LEU A 49 17.88 5.40 12.04
C LEU A 49 18.34 4.25 11.13
N ALA A 50 18.09 3.03 11.56
CA ALA A 50 18.28 1.85 10.71
C ALA A 50 17.36 1.91 9.48
N ARG A 51 17.81 1.42 8.32
CA ARG A 51 17.03 1.40 7.07
C ARG A 51 15.67 0.70 7.23
N THR A 52 15.60 -0.31 8.10
CA THR A 52 14.37 -1.03 8.43
C THR A 52 13.29 -0.15 9.05
N GLU A 53 13.67 0.88 9.81
CA GLU A 53 12.70 1.85 10.36
C GLU A 53 12.08 2.70 9.25
N GLY A 54 12.85 3.01 8.20
CA GLY A 54 12.31 3.66 7.01
C GLY A 54 11.27 2.80 6.29
N HIS A 55 11.50 1.49 6.17
CA HIS A 55 10.52 0.59 5.57
C HIS A 55 9.22 0.53 6.39
N LYS A 56 9.32 0.50 7.72
CA LYS A 56 8.12 0.58 8.60
C LYS A 56 7.36 1.90 8.41
N ALA A 57 8.07 3.03 8.35
CA ALA A 57 7.45 4.32 8.08
C ALA A 57 6.76 4.36 6.70
N GLY A 58 7.37 3.74 5.69
CA GLY A 58 6.75 3.59 4.36
C GLY A 58 5.44 2.81 4.38
N ILE A 59 5.31 1.80 5.25
CA ILE A 59 4.06 1.05 5.43
C ILE A 59 2.96 1.95 5.99
N VAL A 60 3.28 2.79 6.97
CA VAL A 60 2.31 3.76 7.52
C VAL A 60 1.84 4.70 6.41
N SER A 61 2.76 5.24 5.61
CA SER A 61 2.41 6.09 4.47
C SER A 61 1.52 5.37 3.45
N LEU A 62 1.79 4.09 3.16
CA LEU A 62 0.97 3.30 2.23
C LEU A 62 -0.44 3.09 2.78
N ARG A 63 -0.59 2.83 4.08
CA ARG A 63 -1.91 2.71 4.73
C ARG A 63 -2.73 3.99 4.58
N GLU A 64 -2.11 5.15 4.81
CA GLU A 64 -2.77 6.45 4.63
C GLU A 64 -3.19 6.67 3.17
N ILE A 65 -2.34 6.33 2.20
CA ILE A 65 -2.66 6.43 0.78
C ILE A 65 -3.81 5.48 0.40
N ILE A 66 -3.82 4.24 0.90
CA ILE A 66 -4.92 3.29 0.68
C ILE A 66 -6.23 3.89 1.22
N THR A 67 -6.21 4.41 2.45
CA THR A 67 -7.39 5.01 3.07
C THR A 67 -7.87 6.21 2.27
N ALA A 68 -6.98 7.12 1.88
CA ALA A 68 -7.32 8.27 1.05
C ALA A 68 -7.95 7.86 -0.30
N CYS A 69 -7.34 6.91 -1.00
CA CYS A 69 -7.84 6.42 -2.28
C CYS A 69 -9.23 5.80 -2.15
N VAL A 70 -9.47 5.01 -1.11
CA VAL A 70 -10.81 4.44 -0.84
C VAL A 70 -11.83 5.56 -0.59
N ARG A 71 -11.50 6.54 0.24
CA ARG A 71 -12.40 7.67 0.56
C ARG A 71 -12.71 8.53 -0.67
N LEU A 72 -11.73 8.77 -1.53
CA LEU A 72 -11.87 9.54 -2.76
C LEU A 72 -12.55 8.76 -3.90
N GLY A 73 -12.82 7.48 -3.73
CA GLY A 73 -13.44 6.67 -4.78
C GLY A 73 -12.50 6.34 -5.96
N VAL A 74 -11.20 6.26 -5.72
CA VAL A 74 -10.22 5.79 -6.71
C VAL A 74 -10.49 4.32 -7.03
N ASP A 75 -10.48 3.95 -8.31
CA ASP A 75 -10.76 2.57 -8.72
C ASP A 75 -9.55 1.64 -8.53
N VAL A 76 -8.35 2.15 -8.79
CA VAL A 76 -7.10 1.36 -8.71
C VAL A 76 -6.00 2.16 -8.02
N LEU A 77 -5.35 1.55 -7.03
CA LEU A 77 -4.09 2.01 -6.47
C LEU A 77 -3.00 0.98 -6.78
N SER A 78 -1.96 1.36 -7.54
CA SER A 78 -0.75 0.55 -7.71
C SER A 78 0.34 0.99 -6.74
N ALA A 79 0.95 0.06 -6.02
CA ALA A 79 2.11 0.35 -5.17
C ALA A 79 3.29 -0.56 -5.55
N TYR A 80 4.41 0.07 -5.93
CA TYR A 80 5.65 -0.61 -6.31
C TYR A 80 6.49 -0.89 -5.06
N ALA A 81 6.44 -2.14 -4.57
CA ALA A 81 7.01 -2.52 -3.29
C ALA A 81 8.37 -3.21 -3.40
N PHE A 82 8.56 -4.11 -4.38
CA PHE A 82 9.78 -4.89 -4.50
C PHE A 82 10.03 -5.32 -5.95
N SER A 83 11.06 -4.73 -6.60
CA SER A 83 11.45 -5.11 -7.95
C SER A 83 12.42 -6.31 -7.96
N THR A 84 12.58 -6.94 -9.13
CA THR A 84 13.58 -8.01 -9.34
C THR A 84 15.00 -7.55 -9.03
N GLU A 85 15.32 -6.27 -9.25
CA GLU A 85 16.62 -5.70 -8.90
C GLU A 85 16.91 -5.72 -7.39
N ASN A 86 15.89 -5.72 -6.56
CA ASN A 86 16.05 -5.70 -5.11
C ASN A 86 16.62 -7.01 -4.55
N TRP A 87 16.62 -8.11 -5.32
CA TRP A 87 17.30 -9.34 -4.94
C TRP A 87 18.83 -9.18 -4.86
N ASN A 88 19.40 -8.16 -5.53
CA ASN A 88 20.83 -7.84 -5.45
C ASN A 88 21.24 -7.16 -4.12
N ARG A 89 20.30 -6.85 -3.25
CA ARG A 89 20.60 -6.33 -1.90
C ARG A 89 21.23 -7.41 -1.03
N PRO A 90 21.93 -7.01 0.06
CA PRO A 90 22.43 -7.98 1.03
C PRO A 90 21.33 -8.94 1.50
N GLN A 91 21.61 -10.24 1.54
CA GLN A 91 20.62 -11.28 1.82
C GLN A 91 19.87 -11.05 3.13
N HIS A 92 20.53 -10.52 4.16
CA HIS A 92 19.86 -10.20 5.43
C HIS A 92 18.81 -9.11 5.26
N GLU A 93 19.05 -8.08 4.42
CA GLU A 93 18.07 -7.02 4.13
C GLU A 93 16.86 -7.61 3.37
N VAL A 94 17.11 -8.45 2.38
CA VAL A 94 16.05 -9.15 1.63
C VAL A 94 15.18 -9.99 2.57
N ASN A 95 15.81 -10.76 3.46
CA ASN A 95 15.07 -11.60 4.42
C ASN A 95 14.20 -10.77 5.37
N VAL A 96 14.71 -9.64 5.84
CA VAL A 96 13.95 -8.70 6.69
C VAL A 96 12.77 -8.12 5.91
N LEU A 97 12.96 -7.72 4.65
CA LEU A 97 11.90 -7.20 3.79
C LEU A 97 10.80 -8.24 3.55
N MET A 98 11.16 -9.48 3.22
CA MET A 98 10.19 -10.56 2.99
C MET A 98 9.36 -10.85 4.24
N HIS A 99 10.01 -10.88 5.41
CA HIS A 99 9.29 -11.03 6.67
C HIS A 99 8.36 -9.84 6.95
N LEU A 100 8.85 -8.62 6.72
CA LEU A 100 8.08 -7.38 6.90
C LEU A 100 6.86 -7.36 5.98
N PHE A 101 7.01 -7.72 4.70
CA PHE A 101 5.91 -7.79 3.74
C PHE A 101 4.83 -8.79 4.17
N ALA A 102 5.23 -10.01 4.54
CA ALA A 102 4.28 -11.02 5.00
C ALA A 102 3.53 -10.56 6.26
N LYS A 103 4.27 -10.03 7.25
CA LYS A 103 3.68 -9.53 8.49
C LYS A 103 2.72 -8.38 8.21
N THR A 104 3.17 -7.36 7.46
CA THR A 104 2.35 -6.18 7.15
C THR A 104 1.10 -6.57 6.39
N PHE A 105 1.20 -7.46 5.41
CA PHE A 105 0.04 -7.90 4.64
C PHE A 105 -1.02 -8.54 5.54
N ILE A 106 -0.61 -9.40 6.50
CA ILE A 106 -1.53 -9.97 7.50
C ILE A 106 -2.14 -8.88 8.37
N ASP A 107 -1.32 -7.95 8.86
CA ASP A 107 -1.76 -6.88 9.76
C ASP A 107 -2.77 -5.93 9.07
N GLU A 108 -2.67 -5.75 7.75
CA GLU A 108 -3.57 -4.89 6.96
C GLU A 108 -4.82 -5.60 6.42
N LEU A 109 -4.87 -6.92 6.38
CA LEU A 109 -6.04 -7.67 5.89
C LEU A 109 -7.37 -7.23 6.52
N PRO A 110 -7.47 -6.99 7.85
CA PRO A 110 -8.72 -6.51 8.44
C PRO A 110 -9.19 -5.16 7.88
N LEU A 111 -8.27 -4.24 7.59
CA LEU A 111 -8.56 -2.96 6.96
C LEU A 111 -9.06 -3.18 5.53
N LEU A 112 -8.32 -3.94 4.73
CA LEU A 112 -8.64 -4.20 3.32
C LEU A 112 -10.01 -4.85 3.18
N LYS A 113 -10.35 -5.80 4.06
CA LYS A 113 -11.65 -6.46 4.08
C LYS A 113 -12.78 -5.49 4.48
N ARG A 114 -12.59 -4.70 5.53
CA ARG A 114 -13.58 -3.72 5.99
C ARG A 114 -13.87 -2.67 4.92
N GLU A 115 -12.86 -2.23 4.20
CA GLU A 115 -12.98 -1.22 3.14
C GLU A 115 -13.31 -1.84 1.77
N ASN A 116 -13.63 -3.13 1.71
CA ASN A 116 -13.99 -3.86 0.47
C ASN A 116 -12.91 -3.74 -0.62
N VAL A 117 -11.63 -3.73 -0.24
CA VAL A 117 -10.50 -3.59 -1.17
C VAL A 117 -10.14 -4.95 -1.75
N ARG A 118 -10.16 -5.06 -3.08
CA ARG A 118 -9.64 -6.21 -3.82
C ARG A 118 -8.13 -6.09 -3.92
N VAL A 119 -7.40 -7.18 -3.66
CA VAL A 119 -5.94 -7.21 -3.80
C VAL A 119 -5.54 -8.01 -5.02
N VAL A 120 -4.56 -7.52 -5.77
CA VAL A 120 -3.89 -8.26 -6.84
C VAL A 120 -2.37 -8.04 -6.74
N PHE A 121 -1.59 -9.02 -7.17
CA PHE A 121 -0.15 -8.86 -7.29
C PHE A 121 0.25 -8.69 -8.76
N LEU A 122 1.17 -7.75 -9.00
CA LEU A 122 1.82 -7.55 -10.29
C LEU A 122 3.25 -8.07 -10.15
N GLY A 123 3.61 -9.06 -10.95
CA GLY A 123 4.90 -9.76 -10.90
C GLY A 123 4.77 -11.23 -10.50
N ASP A 124 5.90 -11.91 -10.46
CA ASP A 124 5.95 -13.36 -10.17
C ASP A 124 6.12 -13.63 -8.69
N ILE A 125 5.01 -13.79 -7.96
CA ILE A 125 5.02 -14.14 -6.53
C ILE A 125 5.47 -15.60 -6.28
N SER A 126 5.53 -16.47 -7.30
CA SER A 126 5.95 -17.87 -7.15
C SER A 126 7.43 -18.00 -6.78
N ALA A 127 8.25 -17.01 -7.17
CA ALA A 127 9.67 -16.92 -6.84
C ALA A 127 9.96 -16.46 -5.41
N LEU A 128 8.94 -16.01 -4.67
CA LEU A 128 9.10 -15.57 -3.29
C LEU A 128 9.33 -16.75 -2.32
N PRO A 129 9.99 -16.50 -1.16
CA PRO A 129 10.11 -17.51 -0.12
C PRO A 129 8.73 -18.10 0.25
N LYS A 130 8.67 -19.42 0.40
CA LYS A 130 7.41 -20.15 0.61
C LYS A 130 6.50 -19.51 1.67
N LYS A 131 7.05 -19.11 2.82
CA LYS A 131 6.28 -18.50 3.91
C LYS A 131 5.60 -17.19 3.48
N THR A 132 6.30 -16.35 2.73
CA THR A 132 5.77 -15.08 2.22
C THR A 132 4.70 -15.34 1.17
N ARG A 133 4.95 -16.26 0.25
CA ARG A 133 4.01 -16.67 -0.79
C ARG A 133 2.72 -17.23 -0.20
N ASP A 134 2.80 -18.19 0.74
CA ASP A 134 1.62 -18.79 1.39
C ASP A 134 0.73 -17.72 2.05
N VAL A 135 1.34 -16.69 2.64
CA VAL A 135 0.61 -15.55 3.23
C VAL A 135 -0.09 -14.73 2.15
N PHE A 136 0.59 -14.44 1.05
CA PHE A 136 0.02 -13.65 -0.05
C PHE A 136 -1.12 -14.39 -0.74
N GLU A 137 -0.94 -15.68 -1.06
CA GLU A 137 -1.99 -16.50 -1.68
C GLU A 137 -3.24 -16.59 -0.80
N ARG A 138 -3.08 -16.75 0.52
CA ARG A 138 -4.20 -16.73 1.45
C ARG A 138 -4.92 -15.39 1.46
N GLY A 139 -4.19 -14.28 1.54
CA GLY A 139 -4.81 -12.96 1.55
C GLY A 139 -5.48 -12.60 0.22
N LEU A 140 -4.93 -13.05 -0.92
CA LEU A 140 -5.61 -12.95 -2.23
C LEU A 140 -6.95 -13.66 -2.21
N ALA A 141 -6.99 -14.90 -1.70
CA ALA A 141 -8.23 -15.66 -1.59
C ALA A 141 -9.26 -14.97 -0.68
N GLU A 142 -8.82 -14.39 0.45
CA GLU A 142 -9.69 -13.68 1.38
C GLU A 142 -10.26 -12.37 0.80
N CYS A 143 -9.61 -11.76 -0.19
CA CYS A 143 -10.01 -10.50 -0.82
C CYS A 143 -10.54 -10.67 -2.26
N ALA A 144 -10.70 -11.91 -2.75
CA ALA A 144 -11.01 -12.19 -4.16
C ALA A 144 -12.36 -11.62 -4.59
N ASP A 145 -13.37 -11.70 -3.73
CA ASP A 145 -14.74 -11.29 -4.01
C ASP A 145 -15.03 -9.81 -3.71
N HIS A 146 -14.01 -9.07 -3.27
CA HIS A 146 -14.18 -7.64 -3.00
C HIS A 146 -14.34 -6.86 -4.31
N THR A 147 -15.24 -5.90 -4.30
CA THR A 147 -15.68 -5.15 -5.48
C THR A 147 -15.38 -3.65 -5.42
N GLY A 148 -14.76 -3.20 -4.33
CA GLY A 148 -14.33 -1.83 -4.15
C GLY A 148 -13.03 -1.50 -4.90
N MET A 149 -12.21 -0.63 -4.33
CA MET A 149 -10.91 -0.28 -4.92
C MET A 149 -10.04 -1.52 -5.13
N THR A 150 -9.32 -1.58 -6.24
CA THR A 150 -8.28 -2.59 -6.46
C THR A 150 -6.92 -2.06 -5.98
N LEU A 151 -6.32 -2.73 -4.99
CA LEU A 151 -4.92 -2.52 -4.59
C LEU A 151 -4.03 -3.48 -5.38
N ALA A 152 -3.24 -2.93 -6.31
CA ALA A 152 -2.30 -3.67 -7.13
C ALA A 152 -0.87 -3.53 -6.55
N LEU A 153 -0.37 -4.57 -5.89
CA LEU A 153 0.96 -4.59 -5.29
C LEU A 153 1.98 -5.16 -6.27
N ALA A 154 2.91 -4.32 -6.74
CA ALA A 154 3.99 -4.76 -7.62
C ALA A 154 5.11 -5.37 -6.77
N VAL A 155 5.25 -6.69 -6.85
CA VAL A 155 6.21 -7.50 -6.09
C VAL A 155 6.88 -8.49 -7.02
N ASN A 156 8.22 -8.47 -7.05
CA ASN A 156 9.04 -9.29 -7.95
C ASN A 156 8.65 -9.06 -9.43
N TYR A 157 8.56 -7.80 -9.81
CA TYR A 157 8.23 -7.33 -11.16
C TYR A 157 9.48 -6.90 -11.93
#